data_3371f66e0b05f082f1e86765e59dafdd
#
_entry.id   3371f66e0b05f082f1e86765e59dafdd
#
_cell.length_a   1.000
_cell.length_b   1.000
_cell.length_c   1.000
_cell.angle_alpha   90.00
_cell.angle_beta   90.00
_cell.angle_gamma   90.00
#
_symmetry.space_group_name_H-M   'P 1'
#
loop_
_entity.id
_entity.type
_entity.pdbx_description
1 polymer ?
#
loop_
_entity_poly.entity_id
_entity_poly.type
_entity_poly.pdbx_seq_one_letter_code
_entity_poly.pdbx_strand_id
1 'polypeptide(L)'
;MIVSHTKKFIFFHLYKVAGTSIRKSLEKYKAPINTVPHIKPALVKDQLFNGYKGEFLLKEYFKFSFVRNPWDWQVSLYFFMLRDKAHWQYNIIKNMNFEEYLDWRVNEDCKPQYMFLSENADLTSPINIDFIGKYEYLNSDFNKICEVLNLDSQLPHLNKTNHQNYTTYYTDKTRKMVEEAFKIDIDYFGYDFNNEKIISGEEMFLKNNKLTHGISSL
;
A
#
# COMPACT_ATOMS: atom_id res chain seq x y z
N MET A 1 -5.04 -6.73 -6.94
CA MET A 1 -4.19 -6.24 -8.05
C MET A 1 -5.08 -5.85 -9.23
N ILE A 2 -4.68 -4.87 -10.03
CA ILE A 2 -5.20 -4.62 -11.39
C ILE A 2 -4.03 -4.63 -12.35
N VAL A 3 -4.20 -5.29 -13.49
CA VAL A 3 -3.27 -5.24 -14.63
C VAL A 3 -3.99 -4.61 -15.80
N SER A 4 -3.35 -3.68 -16.48
CA SER A 4 -3.84 -3.07 -17.72
C SER A 4 -2.84 -3.31 -18.85
N HIS A 5 -3.22 -4.09 -19.83
CA HIS A 5 -2.39 -4.31 -21.05
C HIS A 5 -2.42 -3.09 -21.98
N THR A 6 -3.56 -2.40 -22.05
CA THR A 6 -3.73 -1.22 -22.92
C THR A 6 -2.96 0.01 -22.44
N LYS A 7 -2.81 0.15 -21.11
CA LYS A 7 -2.11 1.26 -20.45
C LYS A 7 -0.77 0.85 -19.83
N LYS A 8 -0.39 -0.43 -19.97
CA LYS A 8 0.87 -1.03 -19.48
C LYS A 8 1.17 -0.69 -18.02
N PHE A 9 0.23 -0.96 -17.13
CA PHE A 9 0.45 -0.79 -15.70
C PHE A 9 0.01 -1.98 -14.87
N ILE A 10 0.57 -2.06 -13.66
CA ILE A 10 0.15 -2.96 -12.58
C ILE A 10 -0.09 -2.13 -11.32
N PHE A 11 -1.31 -2.21 -10.79
CA PHE A 11 -1.63 -1.70 -9.45
C PHE A 11 -1.57 -2.84 -8.44
N PHE A 12 -0.63 -2.79 -7.51
CA PHE A 12 -0.54 -3.69 -6.37
C PHE A 12 -1.41 -3.16 -5.23
N HIS A 13 -2.51 -3.85 -4.95
CA HIS A 13 -3.47 -3.44 -3.94
C HIS A 13 -3.04 -3.94 -2.56
N LEU A 14 -2.44 -3.08 -1.75
CA LEU A 14 -2.25 -3.29 -0.32
C LEU A 14 -3.58 -3.04 0.42
N TYR A 15 -3.85 -3.79 1.48
CA TYR A 15 -5.11 -3.62 2.22
C TYR A 15 -5.10 -2.36 3.09
N LYS A 16 -6.27 -1.74 3.28
CA LYS A 16 -6.53 -0.54 4.11
C LYS A 16 -5.83 0.76 3.66
N VAL A 17 -5.49 0.85 2.37
CA VAL A 17 -4.90 2.04 1.72
C VAL A 17 -5.81 2.60 0.60
N ALA A 18 -7.13 2.59 0.79
CA ALA A 18 -8.14 3.00 -0.18
C ALA A 18 -8.18 2.17 -1.49
N GLY A 19 -7.60 0.97 -1.49
CA GLY A 19 -7.49 0.15 -2.69
C GLY A 19 -8.82 -0.19 -3.38
N THR A 20 -9.94 -0.23 -2.66
CA THR A 20 -11.29 -0.42 -3.24
C THR A 20 -11.68 0.76 -4.13
N SER A 21 -11.43 2.00 -3.68
CA SER A 21 -11.71 3.21 -4.46
C SER A 21 -10.82 3.28 -5.70
N ILE A 22 -9.53 3.00 -5.53
CA ILE A 22 -8.56 2.96 -6.64
C ILE A 22 -8.96 1.89 -7.67
N ARG A 23 -9.29 0.68 -7.23
CA ARG A 23 -9.73 -0.41 -8.12
C ARG A 23 -10.97 -0.03 -8.91
N LYS A 24 -11.97 0.60 -8.26
CA LYS A 24 -13.19 1.05 -8.92
C LYS A 24 -12.90 2.10 -9.99
N SER A 25 -11.99 3.04 -9.74
CA SER A 25 -11.55 4.05 -10.71
C SER A 25 -10.82 3.46 -11.91
N LEU A 26 -10.08 2.38 -11.70
CA LEU A 26 -9.26 1.73 -12.73
C LEU A 26 -9.95 0.56 -13.44
N GLU A 27 -11.19 0.21 -13.05
CA GLU A 27 -11.88 -0.98 -13.57
C GLU A 27 -12.02 -0.97 -15.10
N LYS A 28 -12.24 0.20 -15.72
CA LYS A 28 -12.35 0.34 -17.17
C LYS A 28 -11.06 0.03 -17.94
N TYR A 29 -9.92 0.00 -17.27
CA TYR A 29 -8.61 -0.32 -17.86
C TYR A 29 -8.14 -1.73 -17.56
N LYS A 30 -8.89 -2.46 -16.73
CA LYS A 30 -8.50 -3.79 -16.27
C LYS A 30 -8.50 -4.80 -17.42
N ALA A 31 -7.39 -5.53 -17.54
CA ALA A 31 -7.31 -6.67 -18.44
C ALA A 31 -8.24 -7.82 -17.99
N PRO A 32 -8.78 -8.61 -18.94
CA PRO A 32 -9.65 -9.76 -18.65
C PRO A 32 -8.83 -10.96 -18.13
N ILE A 33 -8.10 -10.76 -17.05
CA ILE A 33 -7.29 -11.78 -16.40
C ILE A 33 -7.76 -12.03 -14.97
N ASN A 34 -7.65 -13.26 -14.52
CA ASN A 34 -7.97 -13.62 -13.14
C ASN A 34 -6.86 -13.17 -12.21
N THR A 35 -7.13 -12.14 -11.44
CA THR A 35 -6.22 -11.65 -10.40
C THR A 35 -6.91 -11.64 -9.04
N VAL A 36 -6.19 -12.04 -8.00
CA VAL A 36 -6.66 -11.86 -6.63
C VAL A 36 -6.39 -10.42 -6.15
N PRO A 37 -7.23 -9.86 -5.27
CA PRO A 37 -7.10 -8.47 -4.85
C PRO A 37 -5.72 -8.12 -4.29
N HIS A 38 -5.16 -8.93 -3.39
CA HIS A 38 -3.97 -8.62 -2.60
C HIS A 38 -2.75 -9.48 -3.00
N ILE A 39 -2.54 -9.69 -4.30
CA ILE A 39 -1.36 -10.41 -4.75
C ILE A 39 -0.10 -9.56 -4.59
N LYS A 40 0.96 -10.17 -4.07
CA LYS A 40 2.26 -9.52 -3.88
C LYS A 40 3.10 -9.57 -5.16
N PRO A 41 4.05 -8.63 -5.38
CA PRO A 41 4.98 -8.69 -6.51
C PRO A 41 5.70 -10.04 -6.65
N ALA A 42 6.14 -10.61 -5.53
CA ALA A 42 6.78 -11.93 -5.47
C ALA A 42 5.95 -13.04 -6.14
N LEU A 43 4.63 -12.99 -6.02
CA LEU A 43 3.74 -14.02 -6.57
C LEU A 43 3.40 -13.80 -8.05
N VAL A 44 3.71 -12.64 -8.60
CA VAL A 44 3.44 -12.31 -10.02
C VAL A 44 4.50 -12.91 -10.93
N LYS A 45 5.75 -13.07 -10.44
CA LYS A 45 6.90 -13.55 -11.24
C LYS A 45 6.60 -14.86 -11.96
N ASP A 46 5.98 -15.81 -11.26
CA ASP A 46 5.76 -17.17 -11.76
C ASP A 46 4.36 -17.38 -12.36
N GLN A 47 3.52 -16.34 -12.34
CA GLN A 47 2.15 -16.44 -12.86
C GLN A 47 2.06 -16.12 -14.35
N LEU A 48 1.16 -16.85 -15.02
CA LEU A 48 0.77 -16.60 -16.40
C LEU A 48 -0.58 -15.88 -16.41
N PHE A 49 -0.64 -14.76 -17.13
CA PHE A 49 -1.86 -13.98 -17.27
C PHE A 49 -2.22 -13.86 -18.75
N ASN A 50 -3.16 -14.66 -19.25
CA ASN A 50 -3.60 -14.65 -20.66
C ASN A 50 -2.42 -14.73 -21.67
N GLY A 51 -1.45 -15.62 -21.41
CA GLY A 51 -0.26 -15.80 -22.23
C GLY A 51 0.94 -14.91 -21.90
N TYR A 52 0.79 -13.94 -21.01
CA TYR A 52 1.91 -13.15 -20.50
C TYR A 52 2.52 -13.83 -19.29
N LYS A 53 3.85 -13.92 -19.24
CA LYS A 53 4.57 -14.31 -18.04
C LYS A 53 4.58 -13.14 -17.06
N GLY A 54 4.40 -13.42 -15.78
CA GLY A 54 4.42 -12.40 -14.71
C GLY A 54 5.73 -11.62 -14.67
N GLU A 55 6.86 -12.27 -14.93
CA GLU A 55 8.16 -11.61 -15.08
C GLU A 55 8.17 -10.53 -16.17
N PHE A 56 7.59 -10.81 -17.33
CA PHE A 56 7.44 -9.83 -18.41
C PHE A 56 6.62 -8.62 -17.96
N LEU A 57 5.48 -8.86 -17.29
CA LEU A 57 4.65 -7.77 -16.78
C LEU A 57 5.40 -6.89 -15.77
N LEU A 58 6.15 -7.51 -14.87
CA LEU A 58 6.94 -6.77 -13.87
C LEU A 58 8.06 -5.93 -14.50
N LYS A 59 8.61 -6.36 -15.63
CA LYS A 59 9.67 -5.64 -16.33
C LYS A 59 9.17 -4.49 -17.19
N GLU A 60 8.08 -4.72 -17.92
CA GLU A 60 7.63 -3.82 -19.00
C GLU A 60 6.51 -2.85 -18.58
N TYR A 61 5.86 -3.10 -17.43
CA TYR A 61 4.71 -2.34 -17.00
C TYR A 61 5.05 -1.41 -15.85
N PHE A 62 4.48 -0.22 -15.89
CA PHE A 62 4.55 0.74 -14.78
C PHE A 62 3.85 0.17 -13.54
N LYS A 63 4.57 0.03 -12.45
CA LYS A 63 4.11 -0.56 -11.20
C LYS A 63 3.83 0.51 -10.18
N PHE A 64 2.66 0.47 -9.56
CA PHE A 64 2.37 1.37 -8.47
C PHE A 64 1.56 0.71 -7.35
N SER A 65 1.68 1.29 -6.18
CA SER A 65 0.95 0.92 -4.98
C SER A 65 0.71 2.16 -4.11
N PHE A 66 -0.05 1.97 -3.03
CA PHE A 66 -0.22 2.97 -1.99
C PHE A 66 0.14 2.37 -0.65
N VAL A 67 0.69 3.20 0.22
CA VAL A 67 1.00 2.89 1.61
C VAL A 67 0.28 3.89 2.53
N ARG A 68 0.21 3.60 3.81
CA ARG A 68 -0.45 4.42 4.83
C ARG A 68 0.45 4.51 6.05
N ASN A 69 0.37 5.63 6.78
CA ASN A 69 1.05 5.78 8.06
C ASN A 69 0.87 4.51 8.93
N PRO A 70 1.93 3.86 9.41
CA PRO A 70 1.84 2.58 10.12
C PRO A 70 0.90 2.61 11.33
N TRP A 71 0.88 3.69 12.09
CA TRP A 71 -0.02 3.83 13.25
C TRP A 71 -1.47 3.95 12.79
N ASP A 72 -1.78 4.79 11.81
CA ASP A 72 -3.12 4.92 11.26
C ASP A 72 -3.59 3.62 10.57
N TRP A 73 -2.65 2.91 9.96
CA TRP A 73 -2.92 1.61 9.34
C TRP A 73 -3.36 0.57 10.36
N GLN A 74 -2.72 0.48 11.54
CA GLN A 74 -3.11 -0.45 12.61
C GLN A 74 -4.51 -0.13 13.15
N VAL A 75 -4.85 1.14 13.37
CA VAL A 75 -6.21 1.54 13.78
C VAL A 75 -7.24 1.12 12.72
N SER A 76 -6.96 1.38 11.45
CA SER A 76 -7.84 1.00 10.34
C SER A 76 -8.03 -0.52 10.22
N LEU A 77 -7.00 -1.31 10.50
CA LEU A 77 -7.07 -2.78 10.50
C LEU A 77 -7.90 -3.29 11.65
N TYR A 78 -7.66 -2.81 12.87
CA TYR A 78 -8.39 -3.21 14.07
C TYR A 78 -9.90 -3.03 13.88
N PHE A 79 -10.35 -1.82 13.51
CA PHE A 79 -11.77 -1.56 13.31
C PHE A 79 -12.36 -2.31 12.09
N PHE A 80 -11.58 -2.55 11.07
CA PHE A 80 -12.01 -3.36 9.94
C PHE A 80 -12.28 -4.81 10.36
N MET A 81 -11.35 -5.44 11.06
CA MET A 81 -11.47 -6.82 11.52
C MET A 81 -12.63 -7.00 12.52
N LEU A 82 -12.85 -6.02 13.40
CA LEU A 82 -13.99 -6.05 14.33
C LEU A 82 -15.34 -5.90 13.63
N ARG A 83 -15.40 -5.14 12.54
CA ARG A 83 -16.65 -4.93 11.79
C ARG A 83 -17.02 -6.12 10.92
N ASP A 84 -16.02 -6.79 10.34
CA ASP A 84 -16.22 -7.91 9.42
C ASP A 84 -16.16 -9.25 10.17
N LYS A 85 -17.35 -9.71 10.64
CA LYS A 85 -17.46 -10.99 11.36
C LYS A 85 -17.04 -12.21 10.54
N ALA A 86 -16.98 -12.11 9.22
CA ALA A 86 -16.48 -13.15 8.32
C ALA A 86 -14.96 -13.12 8.16
N HIS A 87 -14.30 -12.07 8.65
CA HIS A 87 -12.84 -11.98 8.59
C HIS A 87 -12.19 -13.10 9.42
N TRP A 88 -11.22 -13.79 8.84
CA TRP A 88 -10.58 -14.97 9.46
C TRP A 88 -9.93 -14.68 10.83
N GLN A 89 -9.51 -13.42 11.08
CA GLN A 89 -8.94 -12.99 12.36
C GLN A 89 -10.00 -12.46 13.36
N TYR A 90 -11.27 -12.35 12.95
CA TYR A 90 -12.32 -11.81 13.83
C TYR A 90 -12.38 -12.54 15.18
N ASN A 91 -12.36 -13.87 15.16
CA ASN A 91 -12.45 -14.67 16.38
C ASN A 91 -11.22 -14.53 17.29
N ILE A 92 -10.08 -14.11 16.75
CA ILE A 92 -8.86 -13.86 17.53
C ILE A 92 -9.02 -12.53 18.29
N ILE A 93 -9.46 -11.47 17.60
CA ILE A 93 -9.38 -10.11 18.12
C ILE A 93 -10.67 -9.57 18.73
N LYS A 94 -11.82 -10.25 18.55
CA LYS A 94 -13.16 -9.73 18.89
C LYS A 94 -13.34 -9.29 20.37
N ASN A 95 -12.55 -9.86 21.27
CA ASN A 95 -12.58 -9.54 22.70
C ASN A 95 -11.35 -8.72 23.16
N MET A 96 -10.44 -8.35 22.26
CA MET A 96 -9.26 -7.56 22.55
C MET A 96 -9.61 -6.06 22.54
N ASN A 97 -9.10 -5.30 23.50
CA ASN A 97 -9.00 -3.85 23.36
C ASN A 97 -7.85 -3.51 22.38
N PHE A 98 -7.65 -2.23 22.08
CA PHE A 98 -6.67 -1.82 21.07
C PHE A 98 -5.22 -2.11 21.48
N GLU A 99 -4.88 -2.00 22.78
CA GLU A 99 -3.54 -2.33 23.27
C GLU A 99 -3.26 -3.84 23.17
N GLU A 100 -4.20 -4.69 23.57
CA GLU A 100 -4.11 -6.14 23.44
C GLU A 100 -4.02 -6.59 21.97
N TYR A 101 -4.76 -5.91 21.08
CA TYR A 101 -4.64 -6.13 19.64
C TYR A 101 -3.25 -5.78 19.14
N LEU A 102 -2.67 -4.65 19.55
CA LEU A 102 -1.34 -4.25 19.14
C LEU A 102 -0.28 -5.24 19.65
N ASP A 103 -0.39 -5.68 20.89
CA ASP A 103 0.51 -6.69 21.46
C ASP A 103 0.49 -7.98 20.62
N TRP A 104 -0.70 -8.50 20.38
CA TRP A 104 -0.87 -9.65 19.47
C TRP A 104 -0.32 -9.37 18.07
N ARG A 105 -0.59 -8.18 17.52
CA ARG A 105 -0.20 -7.83 16.16
C ARG A 105 1.31 -7.78 15.97
N VAL A 106 2.05 -7.25 16.94
CA VAL A 106 3.51 -7.13 16.85
C VAL A 106 4.23 -8.46 17.16
N ASN A 107 3.66 -9.29 18.02
CA ASN A 107 4.31 -10.55 18.43
C ASN A 107 3.92 -11.74 17.55
N GLU A 108 2.66 -11.82 17.06
CA GLU A 108 2.15 -13.02 16.40
C GLU A 108 1.90 -12.83 14.89
N ASP A 109 1.60 -11.61 14.43
CA ASP A 109 1.24 -11.36 13.02
C ASP A 109 1.87 -10.07 12.47
N CYS A 110 3.12 -9.78 12.85
CA CYS A 110 3.84 -8.61 12.37
C CYS A 110 4.17 -8.74 10.88
N LYS A 111 3.48 -7.94 10.07
CA LYS A 111 3.68 -7.89 8.62
C LYS A 111 3.73 -6.43 8.15
N PRO A 112 4.90 -5.82 8.09
CA PRO A 112 5.08 -4.47 7.54
C PRO A 112 4.60 -4.34 6.10
N GLN A 113 4.20 -3.14 5.69
CA GLN A 113 3.78 -2.84 4.32
C GLN A 113 4.93 -3.07 3.33
N TYR A 114 6.16 -2.77 3.75
CA TYR A 114 7.38 -3.07 3.01
C TYR A 114 7.42 -4.51 2.50
N MET A 115 7.16 -5.48 3.39
CA MET A 115 7.15 -6.90 3.07
C MET A 115 6.15 -7.28 1.97
N PHE A 116 5.02 -6.57 1.89
CA PHE A 116 4.03 -6.83 0.84
C PHE A 116 4.45 -6.30 -0.53
N LEU A 117 5.33 -5.31 -0.57
CA LEU A 117 5.74 -4.62 -1.80
C LEU A 117 7.13 -5.04 -2.27
N SER A 118 7.93 -5.69 -1.41
CA SER A 118 9.26 -6.18 -1.76
C SER A 118 9.21 -7.34 -2.77
N GLU A 119 10.28 -7.50 -3.54
CA GLU A 119 10.36 -8.47 -4.64
C GLU A 119 10.14 -9.92 -4.21
N ASN A 120 10.60 -10.30 -3.00
CA ASN A 120 10.48 -11.67 -2.49
C ASN A 120 9.48 -11.79 -1.33
N ALA A 121 8.72 -10.73 -1.03
CA ALA A 121 7.80 -10.66 0.11
C ALA A 121 8.51 -10.89 1.47
N ASP A 122 9.70 -10.34 1.62
CA ASP A 122 10.53 -10.34 2.82
C ASP A 122 10.97 -8.91 3.21
N LEU A 123 11.79 -8.77 4.24
CA LEU A 123 12.28 -7.47 4.73
C LEU A 123 13.67 -7.09 4.18
N THR A 124 14.28 -7.89 3.32
CA THR A 124 15.63 -7.71 2.79
C THR A 124 15.68 -7.45 1.30
N SER A 125 14.71 -7.94 0.55
CA SER A 125 14.61 -7.71 -0.89
C SER A 125 14.19 -6.28 -1.19
N PRO A 126 14.68 -5.67 -2.28
CA PRO A 126 14.29 -4.33 -2.67
C PRO A 126 12.81 -4.25 -3.07
N ILE A 127 12.27 -3.04 -3.02
CA ILE A 127 10.96 -2.72 -3.62
C ILE A 127 11.20 -2.25 -5.06
N ASN A 128 10.67 -2.99 -6.03
CA ASN A 128 10.71 -2.64 -7.45
C ASN A 128 9.33 -2.15 -7.92
N ILE A 129 8.89 -1.04 -7.32
CA ILE A 129 7.64 -0.33 -7.61
C ILE A 129 7.99 1.07 -8.10
N ASP A 130 7.48 1.47 -9.27
CA ASP A 130 7.86 2.72 -9.91
C ASP A 130 7.24 3.95 -9.20
N PHE A 131 6.04 3.80 -8.62
CA PHE A 131 5.39 4.86 -7.85
C PHE A 131 4.72 4.31 -6.59
N ILE A 132 5.08 4.88 -5.44
CA ILE A 132 4.45 4.56 -4.15
C ILE A 132 3.71 5.80 -3.66
N GLY A 133 2.38 5.80 -3.85
CA GLY A 133 1.49 6.83 -3.32
C GLY A 133 1.24 6.66 -1.84
N LYS A 134 0.84 7.74 -1.17
CA LYS A 134 0.49 7.75 0.24
C LYS A 134 -1.01 7.98 0.44
N TYR A 135 -1.59 7.21 1.35
CA TYR A 135 -3.01 7.35 1.71
C TYR A 135 -3.36 8.78 2.15
N GLU A 136 -2.45 9.43 2.83
CA GLU A 136 -2.57 10.79 3.35
C GLU A 136 -2.63 11.84 2.21
N TYR A 137 -2.04 11.53 1.07
CA TYR A 137 -2.03 12.32 -0.17
C TYR A 137 -2.79 11.63 -1.30
N LEU A 138 -3.78 10.80 -0.97
CA LEU A 138 -4.44 9.87 -1.91
C LEU A 138 -4.90 10.54 -3.21
N ASN A 139 -5.53 11.71 -3.14
CA ASN A 139 -6.07 12.38 -4.33
C ASN A 139 -4.96 12.93 -5.22
N SER A 140 -3.98 13.64 -4.64
CA SER A 140 -2.85 14.21 -5.40
C SER A 140 -1.99 13.12 -6.02
N ASP A 141 -1.64 12.09 -5.25
CA ASP A 141 -0.82 10.99 -5.73
C ASP A 141 -1.54 10.16 -6.82
N PHE A 142 -2.86 9.94 -6.67
CA PHE A 142 -3.63 9.26 -7.71
C PHE A 142 -3.77 10.09 -8.98
N ASN A 143 -3.96 11.41 -8.87
CA ASN A 143 -3.99 12.31 -10.02
C ASN A 143 -2.63 12.30 -10.74
N LYS A 144 -1.52 12.26 -10.01
CA LYS A 144 -0.19 12.14 -10.62
C LYS A 144 0.01 10.83 -11.37
N ILE A 145 -0.46 9.71 -10.83
CA ILE A 145 -0.47 8.43 -11.53
C ILE A 145 -1.32 8.51 -12.80
N CYS A 146 -2.49 9.14 -12.74
CA CYS A 146 -3.36 9.33 -13.91
C CYS A 146 -2.67 10.17 -15.00
N GLU A 147 -1.95 11.23 -14.62
CA GLU A 147 -1.15 12.05 -15.53
C GLU A 147 -0.06 11.22 -16.20
N VAL A 148 0.79 10.53 -15.42
CA VAL A 148 1.90 9.70 -15.93
C VAL A 148 1.43 8.63 -16.90
N LEU A 149 0.30 7.99 -16.61
CA LEU A 149 -0.25 6.90 -17.41
C LEU A 149 -1.27 7.35 -18.47
N ASN A 150 -1.53 8.64 -18.58
CA ASN A 150 -2.56 9.22 -19.43
C ASN A 150 -3.92 8.51 -19.23
N LEU A 151 -4.40 8.51 -17.98
CA LEU A 151 -5.67 7.92 -17.58
C LEU A 151 -6.73 9.02 -17.36
N ASP A 152 -7.89 8.83 -17.94
CA ASP A 152 -9.08 9.62 -17.61
C ASP A 152 -9.83 8.95 -16.46
N SER A 153 -9.39 9.18 -15.23
CA SER A 153 -9.96 8.58 -14.02
C SER A 153 -9.90 9.52 -12.82
N GLN A 154 -10.94 9.44 -12.00
CA GLN A 154 -11.03 10.16 -10.74
C GLN A 154 -11.40 9.19 -9.61
N LEU A 155 -10.92 9.46 -8.40
CA LEU A 155 -11.32 8.65 -7.24
C LEU A 155 -12.76 8.96 -6.87
N PRO A 156 -13.61 7.94 -6.70
CA PRO A 156 -14.92 8.15 -6.12
C PRO A 156 -14.77 8.54 -4.65
N HIS A 157 -15.63 9.44 -4.16
CA HIS A 157 -15.73 9.73 -2.73
C HIS A 157 -16.32 8.52 -1.99
N LEU A 158 -15.52 7.49 -1.74
CA LEU A 158 -15.92 6.28 -1.04
C LEU A 158 -15.33 6.25 0.36
N ASN A 159 -16.24 6.11 1.33
CA ASN A 159 -16.01 5.62 2.69
C ASN A 159 -14.92 6.31 3.53
N LYS A 160 -15.26 7.41 4.18
CA LYS A 160 -14.61 7.77 5.44
C LYS A 160 -14.89 6.64 6.45
N THR A 161 -13.84 6.05 7.00
CA THR A 161 -13.98 5.18 8.18
C THR A 161 -14.48 6.02 9.35
N ASN A 162 -15.52 5.54 10.06
CA ASN A 162 -16.14 6.23 11.21
C ASN A 162 -15.32 6.08 12.50
N HIS A 163 -14.00 6.19 12.45
CA HIS A 163 -13.18 6.25 13.66
C HIS A 163 -12.61 7.67 13.87
N GLN A 164 -12.29 7.98 15.11
CA GLN A 164 -11.61 9.22 15.48
C GLN A 164 -10.20 9.28 14.86
N ASN A 165 -9.51 10.41 15.00
CA ASN A 165 -8.12 10.52 14.63
C ASN A 165 -7.31 9.38 15.31
N TYR A 166 -6.48 8.68 14.52
CA TYR A 166 -5.73 7.52 15.01
C TYR A 166 -4.87 7.84 16.22
N THR A 167 -4.34 9.05 16.35
CA THR A 167 -3.50 9.47 17.47
C THR A 167 -4.19 9.33 18.82
N THR A 168 -5.53 9.40 18.88
CA THR A 168 -6.31 9.29 20.11
C THR A 168 -6.39 7.87 20.67
N TYR A 169 -6.00 6.87 19.89
CA TYR A 169 -6.00 5.46 20.31
C TYR A 169 -4.70 5.02 20.97
N TYR A 170 -3.66 5.85 20.90
CA TYR A 170 -2.30 5.51 21.31
C TYR A 170 -1.94 6.10 22.67
N THR A 171 -1.30 5.28 23.49
CA THR A 171 -0.47 5.70 24.62
C THR A 171 0.99 5.78 24.17
N ASP A 172 1.88 6.37 24.97
CA ASP A 172 3.32 6.37 24.67
C ASP A 172 3.88 4.96 24.52
N LYS A 173 3.39 4.00 25.32
CA LYS A 173 3.75 2.59 25.24
C LYS A 173 3.37 2.00 23.89
N THR A 174 2.10 2.09 23.50
CA THR A 174 1.60 1.49 22.26
C THR A 174 2.14 2.18 21.01
N ARG A 175 2.42 3.49 21.09
CA ARG A 175 3.10 4.23 20.03
C ARG A 175 4.49 3.65 19.76
N LYS A 176 5.29 3.41 20.82
CA LYS A 176 6.62 2.80 20.71
C LYS A 176 6.57 1.37 20.19
N MET A 177 5.59 0.57 20.61
CA MET A 177 5.41 -0.80 20.09
C MET A 177 5.29 -0.81 18.57
N VAL A 178 4.48 0.09 18.00
CA VAL A 178 4.33 0.18 16.53
C VAL A 178 5.60 0.76 15.89
N GLU A 179 6.24 1.76 16.52
CA GLU A 179 7.49 2.36 16.04
C GLU A 179 8.60 1.31 15.86
N GLU A 180 8.76 0.45 16.83
CA GLU A 180 9.77 -0.62 16.80
C GLU A 180 9.41 -1.73 15.81
N ALA A 181 8.18 -2.24 15.86
CA ALA A 181 7.75 -3.37 15.05
C ALA A 181 7.63 -3.04 13.54
N PHE A 182 7.25 -1.80 13.21
CA PHE A 182 7.07 -1.32 11.83
C PHE A 182 8.16 -0.31 11.42
N LYS A 183 9.32 -0.36 12.07
CA LYS A 183 10.44 0.56 11.81
C LYS A 183 10.83 0.62 10.35
N ILE A 184 10.82 -0.50 9.64
CA ILE A 184 11.15 -0.54 8.22
C ILE A 184 10.17 0.28 7.37
N ASP A 185 8.87 0.23 7.68
CA ASP A 185 7.85 1.05 6.99
C ASP A 185 8.07 2.53 7.27
N ILE A 186 8.35 2.86 8.54
CA ILE A 186 8.56 4.23 9.01
C ILE A 186 9.77 4.84 8.29
N ASP A 187 10.90 4.16 8.32
CA ASP A 187 12.15 4.65 7.75
C ASP A 187 12.09 4.71 6.22
N TYR A 188 11.61 3.63 5.58
CA TYR A 188 11.61 3.54 4.12
C TYR A 188 10.61 4.49 3.46
N PHE A 189 9.39 4.56 4.01
CA PHE A 189 8.35 5.43 3.47
C PHE A 189 8.35 6.85 4.05
N GLY A 190 9.24 7.16 5.02
CA GLY A 190 9.40 8.48 5.60
C GLY A 190 8.19 8.92 6.43
N TYR A 191 7.69 8.06 7.30
CA TYR A 191 6.60 8.38 8.21
C TYR A 191 7.10 8.83 9.58
N ASP A 192 6.31 9.65 10.24
CA ASP A 192 6.35 9.91 11.68
C ASP A 192 4.94 9.83 12.26
N PHE A 193 4.85 9.81 13.60
CA PHE A 193 3.56 9.61 14.27
C PHE A 193 2.53 10.67 13.91
N ASN A 194 2.91 11.93 13.75
CA ASN A 194 2.01 13.04 13.51
C ASN A 194 1.87 13.41 12.02
N ASN A 195 2.59 12.76 11.11
CA ASN A 195 2.70 13.13 9.71
C ASN A 195 3.32 14.54 9.46
N GLU A 196 4.21 15.00 10.34
CA GLU A 196 4.83 16.33 10.22
C GLU A 196 5.90 16.39 9.14
N LYS A 197 6.58 15.27 8.88
CA LYS A 197 7.70 15.16 7.92
C LYS A 197 7.34 14.41 6.65
N ILE A 198 6.11 13.98 6.55
CA ILE A 198 5.67 13.16 5.40
C ILE A 198 5.69 13.98 4.11
N ILE A 199 6.25 13.41 3.06
CA ILE A 199 6.15 13.93 1.69
C ILE A 199 5.24 13.04 0.86
N SER A 200 4.61 13.60 -0.18
CA SER A 200 3.73 12.84 -1.08
C SER A 200 4.51 11.82 -1.90
N GLY A 201 3.80 10.83 -2.43
CA GLY A 201 4.36 9.88 -3.40
C GLY A 201 4.83 10.58 -4.67
N GLU A 202 4.12 11.62 -5.11
CA GLU A 202 4.53 12.48 -6.22
C GLU A 202 5.89 13.14 -5.97
N GLU A 203 6.09 13.72 -4.79
CA GLU A 203 7.35 14.37 -4.44
C GLU A 203 8.51 13.37 -4.40
N MET A 204 8.29 12.16 -3.86
CA MET A 204 9.28 11.08 -3.87
C MET A 204 9.61 10.64 -5.29
N PHE A 205 8.59 10.45 -6.14
CA PHE A 205 8.76 10.05 -7.54
C PHE A 205 9.57 11.08 -8.33
N LEU A 206 9.28 12.36 -8.16
CA LEU A 206 10.02 13.44 -8.83
C LEU A 206 11.47 13.54 -8.36
N LYS A 207 11.76 13.33 -7.08
CA LYS A 207 13.13 13.30 -6.56
C LYS A 207 13.93 12.15 -7.17
N ASN A 208 13.37 10.96 -7.25
CA ASN A 208 14.03 9.78 -7.81
C ASN A 208 14.33 9.95 -9.32
N ASN A 209 13.38 10.50 -10.07
CA ASN A 209 13.58 10.72 -11.51
C ASN A 209 14.60 11.82 -11.82
N LYS A 210 14.73 12.86 -10.99
CA LYS A 210 15.79 13.87 -11.15
C LYS A 210 17.19 13.28 -10.92
N LEU A 211 17.33 12.35 -9.98
CA LEU A 211 18.61 11.68 -9.72
C LEU A 211 19.04 10.77 -10.90
N THR A 212 18.10 10.10 -11.56
CA THR A 212 18.41 9.24 -12.72
C THR A 212 18.75 10.03 -13.98
N HIS A 213 18.20 11.22 -14.18
CA HIS A 213 18.51 12.09 -15.32
C HIS A 213 19.79 12.92 -15.12
N GLY A 214 20.22 13.14 -13.88
CA GLY A 214 21.47 13.81 -13.56
C GLY A 214 22.74 12.95 -13.76
N ILE A 215 22.59 11.64 -13.81
CA ILE A 215 23.69 10.68 -14.03
C ILE A 215 23.95 10.43 -15.53
N SER A 216 23.00 10.75 -16.41
CA SER A 216 23.12 10.57 -17.87
C SER A 216 23.83 11.75 -18.57
N SER A 217 24.30 12.76 -17.84
CA SER A 217 24.96 13.97 -18.35
C SER A 217 26.38 14.16 -17.80
N LEU A 218 27.01 13.10 -17.34
CA LEU A 218 28.43 12.99 -17.07
C LEU A 218 29.05 11.86 -17.91
#